data_2aeeec0b9a43600ddb1f4a39a42d0352
#
_entry.id   2aeeec0b9a43600ddb1f4a39a42d0352
#
_cell.length_a   1.000
_cell.length_b   1.000
_cell.length_c   1.000
_cell.angle_alpha   90.00
_cell.angle_beta   90.00
_cell.angle_gamma   90.00
#
_symmetry.space_group_name_H-M   'P 1'
#
loop_
_entity.id
_entity.type
_entity.pdbx_description
1 polymer ?
#
loop_
_entity_poly.entity_id
_entity_poly.type
_entity_poly.pdbx_seq_one_letter_code
_entity_poly.pdbx_strand_id
1 'polypeptide(L)'
;MQQPSGSSAVDTRPVILVALRSPDDVVRELDRRFGADYRIVVASGGADRTADATADATARLGEAAAAGQRVALVLGDSPDPRLYAETRRLHPDARRGFVLAWGSWAHTDTTATVLSLMAGGHIDYYVVRPRFSPDESFNRAITDFLRDYQRATGAGGADVTSVRGDAELARARGLATGLPSDPVDLAIVGAGPGGLAAAVYAASEGLDTLVIERDAVGGQAGSSSLIRNYLGFSRGVSGAELAERAYQQAWVFGARFALTREVVGAAAVDGRFALEVAPGEIVTAGAVVLATGVSYRRLAVPGLADYVGASVFYGVSAVEAHAQSGRVVVVVGGGNSAGQGALHLARFAASVSIVVRGATLAESMSQYLVDELAAAGVVIVTEAKVVGGAGVGGLESITLRDRVTGRESRVRCDALFITIGAAPHTDWLPSEVLRDRWGYLLTGADILSEGGRRAWPHDRAPGALESSLAGFFAVGDVRRGSVKRVASAVGEGSVVVSAVHQHLAASRS
;
A
#
# COMPACT_ATOMS: atom_id res chain seq x y z
N MET A 1 25.89 49.59 39.74
CA MET A 1 25.87 49.01 38.39
C MET A 1 25.10 47.72 38.43
N GLN A 2 23.80 47.79 38.09
CA GLN A 2 22.91 46.64 37.98
C GLN A 2 23.13 46.00 36.63
N GLN A 3 23.39 44.67 36.61
CA GLN A 3 23.35 43.88 35.38
C GLN A 3 21.94 43.72 34.88
N PRO A 4 21.68 43.78 33.56
CA PRO A 4 20.35 43.57 33.02
C PRO A 4 19.98 42.08 33.08
N SER A 5 18.77 41.85 33.55
CA SER A 5 18.04 40.61 33.63
C SER A 5 18.02 39.86 32.28
N GLY A 6 18.25 38.57 32.34
CA GLY A 6 18.29 37.66 31.20
C GLY A 6 17.05 37.73 30.31
N SER A 7 17.31 37.81 29.02
CA SER A 7 16.38 37.54 27.95
C SER A 7 15.92 36.09 28.08
N SER A 8 14.64 35.85 28.39
CA SER A 8 14.05 34.51 28.31
C SER A 8 14.09 34.08 26.83
N ALA A 9 14.89 33.08 26.51
CA ALA A 9 14.91 32.50 25.18
C ALA A 9 13.47 32.05 24.84
N VAL A 10 12.97 32.55 23.71
CA VAL A 10 11.64 32.14 23.21
C VAL A 10 11.70 30.66 22.92
N ASP A 11 10.81 29.87 23.52
CA ASP A 11 10.72 28.44 23.31
C ASP A 11 10.26 28.17 21.85
N THR A 12 11.18 27.70 21.01
CA THR A 12 10.96 27.45 19.58
C THR A 12 10.44 26.07 19.25
N ARG A 13 10.25 25.20 20.26
CA ARG A 13 9.72 23.85 20.06
C ARG A 13 8.33 23.91 19.47
N PRO A 14 7.96 23.01 18.51
CA PRO A 14 6.60 22.92 18.00
C PRO A 14 5.61 22.57 19.13
N VAL A 15 4.39 23.04 19.00
CA VAL A 15 3.34 22.84 19.99
C VAL A 15 2.55 21.56 19.73
N ILE A 16 2.27 20.79 20.79
CA ILE A 16 1.17 19.85 20.87
C ILE A 16 0.07 20.49 21.71
N LEU A 17 -1.06 20.81 21.07
CA LEU A 17 -2.21 21.41 21.74
C LEU A 17 -3.20 20.32 22.17
N VAL A 18 -3.55 20.30 23.45
CA VAL A 18 -4.47 19.33 24.05
C VAL A 18 -5.74 20.03 24.47
N ALA A 19 -6.86 19.73 23.79
CA ALA A 19 -8.19 20.30 24.02
C ALA A 19 -9.16 19.20 24.45
N LEU A 20 -8.99 18.69 25.67
CA LEU A 20 -9.76 17.57 26.24
C LEU A 20 -10.49 18.02 27.51
N ARG A 21 -11.69 17.44 27.73
CA ARG A 21 -12.46 17.65 28.98
C ARG A 21 -11.73 17.23 30.25
N SER A 22 -10.84 16.24 30.15
CA SER A 22 -10.01 15.77 31.25
C SER A 22 -8.63 15.45 30.66
N PRO A 23 -7.66 16.37 30.67
CA PRO A 23 -6.41 16.22 29.94
C PRO A 23 -5.29 15.49 30.70
N ASP A 24 -5.39 15.34 32.04
CA ASP A 24 -4.25 15.04 32.93
C ASP A 24 -3.47 13.76 32.59
N ASP A 25 -4.15 12.69 32.23
CA ASP A 25 -3.53 11.41 31.84
C ASP A 25 -2.81 11.51 30.48
N VAL A 26 -3.45 12.17 29.52
CA VAL A 26 -2.89 12.40 28.19
C VAL A 26 -1.68 13.33 28.27
N VAL A 27 -1.81 14.44 29.01
CA VAL A 27 -0.71 15.39 29.19
C VAL A 27 0.50 14.74 29.86
N ARG A 28 0.29 13.94 30.88
CA ARG A 28 1.37 13.20 31.58
C ARG A 28 2.14 12.28 30.62
N GLU A 29 1.46 11.55 29.74
CA GLU A 29 2.09 10.69 28.76
C GLU A 29 2.84 11.49 27.68
N LEU A 30 2.23 12.59 27.21
CA LEU A 30 2.85 13.47 26.20
C LEU A 30 4.11 14.15 26.76
N ASP A 31 4.02 14.73 27.93
CA ASP A 31 5.14 15.46 28.56
C ASP A 31 6.30 14.53 28.84
N ARG A 32 6.03 13.36 29.39
CA ARG A 32 7.03 12.35 29.69
C ARG A 32 7.80 11.88 28.45
N ARG A 33 7.13 11.67 27.32
CA ARG A 33 7.71 11.07 26.12
C ARG A 33 8.18 12.09 25.10
N PHE A 34 7.47 13.21 24.97
CA PHE A 34 7.66 14.19 23.91
C PHE A 34 7.98 15.61 24.42
N GLY A 35 7.93 15.84 25.73
CA GLY A 35 8.14 17.16 26.31
C GLY A 35 9.53 17.76 26.10
N ALA A 36 10.54 16.92 25.76
CA ALA A 36 11.86 17.42 25.38
C ALA A 36 11.84 18.09 23.99
N ASP A 37 11.09 17.53 23.04
CA ASP A 37 11.08 17.94 21.62
C ASP A 37 9.90 18.85 21.27
N TYR A 38 8.82 18.78 22.06
CA TYR A 38 7.58 19.51 21.82
C TYR A 38 7.12 20.24 23.08
N ARG A 39 6.51 21.39 22.89
CA ARG A 39 5.84 22.14 23.98
C ARG A 39 4.40 21.66 24.12
N ILE A 40 4.03 21.09 25.25
CA ILE A 40 2.66 20.65 25.52
C ILE A 40 1.86 21.84 26.02
N VAL A 41 0.78 22.18 25.35
CA VAL A 41 -0.12 23.28 25.69
C VAL A 41 -1.51 22.73 25.93
N VAL A 42 -2.08 23.01 27.08
CA VAL A 42 -3.41 22.53 27.46
C VAL A 42 -4.41 23.67 27.30
N ALA A 43 -5.46 23.45 26.54
CA ALA A 43 -6.60 24.36 26.51
C ALA A 43 -7.50 24.07 27.70
N SER A 44 -7.78 25.09 28.51
CA SER A 44 -8.58 24.98 29.71
C SER A 44 -10.03 25.35 29.39
N GLY A 45 -10.97 24.44 29.64
CA GLY A 45 -12.37 24.84 29.79
C GLY A 45 -12.55 25.68 31.07
N GLY A 46 -13.31 26.79 31.03
CA GLY A 46 -13.66 27.58 32.18
C GLY A 46 -14.40 26.77 33.27
N ALA A 47 -14.94 27.42 34.29
CA ALA A 47 -15.62 26.78 35.42
C ALA A 47 -16.75 25.79 35.02
N ASP A 48 -17.30 25.94 33.82
CA ASP A 48 -18.24 25.01 33.19
C ASP A 48 -17.47 24.08 32.23
N ARG A 49 -16.99 22.93 32.74
CA ARG A 49 -16.09 22.00 32.09
C ARG A 49 -16.61 21.38 30.77
N THR A 50 -17.81 21.71 30.32
CA THR A 50 -18.49 21.03 29.20
C THR A 50 -18.51 21.83 27.90
N ALA A 51 -18.32 23.15 27.91
CA ALA A 51 -18.54 23.99 26.72
C ALA A 51 -17.27 24.56 26.07
N ASP A 52 -16.09 24.59 26.72
CA ASP A 52 -15.15 25.63 26.31
C ASP A 52 -13.66 25.25 26.08
N ALA A 53 -13.26 24.00 26.16
CA ALA A 53 -11.90 23.62 25.73
C ALA A 53 -11.68 23.92 24.23
N THR A 54 -12.74 23.84 23.43
CA THR A 54 -12.71 24.17 22.00
C THR A 54 -12.48 25.65 21.74
N ALA A 55 -13.14 26.54 22.49
CA ALA A 55 -12.99 27.98 22.33
C ALA A 55 -11.59 28.46 22.75
N ASP A 56 -11.11 28.05 23.94
CA ASP A 56 -9.74 28.35 24.38
C ASP A 56 -8.69 27.77 23.44
N ALA A 57 -8.87 26.52 22.95
CA ALA A 57 -7.97 25.93 21.98
C ALA A 57 -7.92 26.74 20.68
N THR A 58 -9.06 27.19 20.18
CA THR A 58 -9.14 28.04 18.98
C THR A 58 -8.42 29.37 19.17
N ALA A 59 -8.58 30.00 20.34
CA ALA A 59 -7.85 31.23 20.68
C ALA A 59 -6.32 31.00 20.69
N ARG A 60 -5.87 29.94 21.33
CA ARG A 60 -4.42 29.57 21.38
C ARG A 60 -3.84 29.23 20.00
N LEU A 61 -4.61 28.63 19.10
CA LEU A 61 -4.20 28.44 17.70
C LEU A 61 -3.99 29.79 17.00
N GLY A 62 -4.87 30.75 17.22
CA GLY A 62 -4.75 32.13 16.71
C GLY A 62 -3.51 32.85 17.27
N GLU A 63 -3.27 32.75 18.57
CA GLU A 63 -2.06 33.29 19.23
C GLU A 63 -0.78 32.67 18.70
N ALA A 64 -0.76 31.34 18.54
CA ALA A 64 0.39 30.62 17.98
C ALA A 64 0.68 31.05 16.53
N ALA A 65 -0.36 31.19 15.70
CA ALA A 65 -0.23 31.67 14.33
C ALA A 65 0.30 33.12 14.27
N ALA A 66 -0.24 34.02 15.10
CA ALA A 66 0.21 35.41 15.20
C ALA A 66 1.69 35.51 15.67
N ALA A 67 2.11 34.61 16.54
CA ALA A 67 3.50 34.53 17.02
C ALA A 67 4.45 33.79 16.08
N GLY A 68 3.98 33.28 14.93
CA GLY A 68 4.79 32.46 14.02
C GLY A 68 5.19 31.11 14.62
N GLN A 69 4.53 30.66 15.66
CA GLN A 69 4.84 29.42 16.35
C GLN A 69 4.21 28.23 15.60
N ARG A 70 5.01 27.17 15.41
CA ARG A 70 4.56 25.96 14.74
C ARG A 70 3.72 25.10 15.68
N VAL A 71 2.57 24.63 15.19
CA VAL A 71 1.75 23.61 15.85
C VAL A 71 1.94 22.28 15.12
N ALA A 72 2.32 21.24 15.85
CA ALA A 72 2.59 19.93 15.27
C ALA A 72 1.38 19.00 15.34
N LEU A 73 0.63 19.05 16.44
CA LEU A 73 -0.48 18.15 16.70
C LEU A 73 -1.55 18.87 17.54
N VAL A 74 -2.82 18.67 17.20
CA VAL A 74 -3.97 19.08 17.99
C VAL A 74 -4.76 17.84 18.38
N LEU A 75 -4.97 17.62 19.66
CA LEU A 75 -5.76 16.54 20.22
C LEU A 75 -7.04 17.08 20.84
N GLY A 76 -8.20 16.59 20.40
CA GLY A 76 -9.51 16.96 20.93
C GLY A 76 -10.39 15.75 21.20
N ASP A 77 -11.39 15.89 22.07
CA ASP A 77 -12.43 14.88 22.34
C ASP A 77 -13.85 15.39 22.06
N SER A 78 -13.96 16.58 21.45
CA SER A 78 -15.25 17.17 21.04
C SER A 78 -15.63 16.73 19.62
N PRO A 79 -16.88 16.31 19.38
CA PRO A 79 -17.38 16.02 18.03
C PRO A 79 -17.54 17.28 17.16
N ASP A 80 -17.40 18.47 17.73
CA ASP A 80 -17.52 19.74 17.02
C ASP A 80 -16.35 19.93 16.04
N PRO A 81 -16.61 20.03 14.72
CA PRO A 81 -15.56 20.14 13.72
C PRO A 81 -14.83 21.49 13.73
N ARG A 82 -15.32 22.50 14.45
CA ARG A 82 -14.75 23.87 14.44
C ARG A 82 -13.29 23.91 14.84
N LEU A 83 -12.88 23.20 15.89
CA LEU A 83 -11.49 23.12 16.32
C LEU A 83 -10.56 22.64 15.19
N TYR A 84 -10.95 21.59 14.54
CA TYR A 84 -10.14 20.94 13.49
C TYR A 84 -10.13 21.75 12.19
N ALA A 85 -11.25 22.41 11.86
CA ALA A 85 -11.34 23.32 10.72
C ALA A 85 -10.43 24.53 10.90
N GLU A 86 -10.43 25.11 12.11
CA GLU A 86 -9.58 26.26 12.45
C GLU A 86 -8.10 25.85 12.50
N THR A 87 -7.79 24.66 13.04
CA THR A 87 -6.43 24.11 12.97
C THR A 87 -5.94 24.02 11.53
N ARG A 88 -6.75 23.47 10.61
CA ARG A 88 -6.40 23.38 9.19
C ARG A 88 -6.16 24.75 8.57
N ARG A 89 -6.97 25.73 8.92
CA ARG A 89 -6.86 27.07 8.36
C ARG A 89 -5.60 27.81 8.82
N LEU A 90 -5.27 27.74 10.10
CA LEU A 90 -4.16 28.48 10.72
C LEU A 90 -2.83 27.72 10.66
N HIS A 91 -2.88 26.40 10.77
CA HIS A 91 -1.71 25.50 10.82
C HIS A 91 -1.94 24.31 9.89
N PRO A 92 -1.85 24.48 8.56
CA PRO A 92 -2.21 23.44 7.59
C PRO A 92 -1.37 22.17 7.71
N ASP A 93 -0.16 22.26 8.22
CA ASP A 93 0.75 21.11 8.43
C ASP A 93 0.46 20.37 9.74
N ALA A 94 -0.26 20.99 10.69
CA ALA A 94 -0.57 20.36 11.97
C ALA A 94 -1.46 19.13 11.79
N ARG A 95 -1.14 18.06 12.51
CA ARG A 95 -1.97 16.85 12.56
C ARG A 95 -3.11 17.03 13.56
N ARG A 96 -4.25 16.41 13.27
CA ARG A 96 -5.50 16.58 14.03
C ARG A 96 -5.97 15.22 14.49
N GLY A 97 -5.91 14.98 15.79
CA GLY A 97 -6.26 13.72 16.42
C GLY A 97 -7.52 13.81 17.28
N PHE A 98 -8.39 12.82 17.18
CA PHE A 98 -9.53 12.66 18.07
C PHE A 98 -9.21 11.66 19.17
N VAL A 99 -9.38 12.05 20.43
CA VAL A 99 -9.09 11.19 21.59
C VAL A 99 -10.36 10.50 22.04
N LEU A 100 -10.36 9.17 21.99
CA LEU A 100 -11.47 8.32 22.41
C LEU A 100 -11.31 7.91 23.87
N ALA A 101 -12.41 7.93 24.62
CA ALA A 101 -12.45 7.30 25.93
C ALA A 101 -12.32 5.77 25.79
N TRP A 102 -11.76 5.14 26.77
CA TRP A 102 -11.61 3.68 26.79
C TRP A 102 -12.96 2.98 26.74
N GLY A 103 -13.13 2.02 25.83
CA GLY A 103 -14.39 1.30 25.61
C GLY A 103 -15.46 2.04 24.82
N SER A 104 -15.31 3.36 24.57
CA SER A 104 -16.34 4.13 23.86
C SER A 104 -16.52 3.74 22.39
N TRP A 105 -15.54 3.10 21.78
CA TRP A 105 -15.59 2.59 20.41
C TRP A 105 -16.61 1.44 20.21
N ALA A 106 -17.02 0.77 21.30
CA ALA A 106 -18.11 -0.21 21.26
C ALA A 106 -19.49 0.45 21.08
N HIS A 107 -19.59 1.77 21.23
CA HIS A 107 -20.83 2.52 21.06
C HIS A 107 -20.97 3.01 19.61
N THR A 108 -22.10 2.69 18.99
CA THR A 108 -22.41 3.03 17.60
C THR A 108 -22.27 4.54 17.31
N ASP A 109 -22.72 5.39 18.23
CA ASP A 109 -22.66 6.85 18.09
C ASP A 109 -21.23 7.38 18.06
N THR A 110 -20.35 6.82 18.88
CA THR A 110 -18.93 7.21 18.90
C THR A 110 -18.25 6.81 17.58
N THR A 111 -18.53 5.61 17.10
CA THR A 111 -17.99 5.14 15.81
C THR A 111 -18.51 6.00 14.67
N ALA A 112 -19.80 6.32 14.64
CA ALA A 112 -20.40 7.19 13.63
C ALA A 112 -19.78 8.60 13.65
N THR A 113 -19.54 9.15 14.84
CA THR A 113 -18.88 10.46 15.02
C THR A 113 -17.46 10.46 14.43
N VAL A 114 -16.64 9.47 14.77
CA VAL A 114 -15.25 9.36 14.26
C VAL A 114 -15.25 9.21 12.75
N LEU A 115 -16.10 8.32 12.21
CA LEU A 115 -16.22 8.14 10.76
C LEU A 115 -16.66 9.41 10.04
N SER A 116 -17.62 10.17 10.60
CA SER A 116 -18.08 11.44 10.06
C SER A 116 -16.97 12.49 10.04
N LEU A 117 -16.23 12.65 11.15
CA LEU A 117 -15.10 13.57 11.24
C LEU A 117 -13.96 13.21 10.28
N MET A 118 -13.67 11.93 10.11
CA MET A 118 -12.67 11.44 9.14
C MET A 118 -13.14 11.64 7.70
N ALA A 119 -14.38 11.30 7.38
CA ALA A 119 -14.94 11.47 6.04
C ALA A 119 -15.02 12.94 5.62
N GLY A 120 -15.37 13.83 6.56
CA GLY A 120 -15.34 15.28 6.35
C GLY A 120 -13.91 15.85 6.31
N GLY A 121 -12.89 15.02 6.52
CA GLY A 121 -11.48 15.41 6.56
C GLY A 121 -11.19 16.38 7.72
N HIS A 122 -12.00 16.38 8.77
CA HIS A 122 -11.79 17.24 9.95
C HIS A 122 -10.65 16.72 10.82
N ILE A 123 -10.53 15.41 10.98
CA ILE A 123 -9.45 14.76 11.70
C ILE A 123 -8.62 13.87 10.78
N ASP A 124 -7.33 13.75 11.08
CA ASP A 124 -6.41 12.89 10.38
C ASP A 124 -6.35 11.51 11.05
N TYR A 125 -6.51 11.49 12.38
CA TYR A 125 -6.31 10.31 13.22
C TYR A 125 -7.28 10.28 14.40
N TYR A 126 -7.40 9.10 15.00
CA TYR A 126 -7.94 8.94 16.35
C TYR A 126 -6.98 8.13 17.22
N VAL A 127 -7.04 8.33 18.52
CA VAL A 127 -6.24 7.57 19.50
C VAL A 127 -7.11 7.27 20.72
N VAL A 128 -6.92 6.08 21.27
CA VAL A 128 -7.57 5.72 22.54
C VAL A 128 -6.77 6.32 23.68
N ARG A 129 -7.45 6.88 24.65
CA ARG A 129 -6.91 7.48 25.87
C ARG A 129 -5.97 6.52 26.60
N PRO A 130 -4.83 6.96 27.14
CA PRO A 130 -3.94 6.08 27.89
C PRO A 130 -4.65 5.50 29.12
N ARG A 131 -4.44 4.22 29.38
CA ARG A 131 -5.08 3.48 30.48
C ARG A 131 -4.20 3.44 31.72
N PHE A 132 -2.92 3.42 31.52
CA PHE A 132 -1.87 3.40 32.56
C PHE A 132 -0.65 4.17 32.03
N SER A 133 0.34 4.42 32.87
CA SER A 133 1.57 5.11 32.47
C SER A 133 2.79 4.24 32.80
N PRO A 134 3.66 3.91 31.81
CA PRO A 134 3.63 4.27 30.39
C PRO A 134 2.60 3.46 29.58
N ASP A 135 1.91 4.12 28.64
CA ASP A 135 1.06 3.43 27.69
C ASP A 135 1.74 3.41 26.29
N GLU A 136 2.36 2.28 25.97
CA GLU A 136 3.11 2.13 24.70
C GLU A 136 2.22 2.20 23.46
N SER A 137 0.95 1.79 23.54
CA SER A 137 0.03 1.86 22.42
C SER A 137 -0.34 3.32 22.11
N PHE A 138 -0.60 4.11 23.16
CA PHE A 138 -0.84 5.55 23.03
C PHE A 138 0.41 6.25 22.49
N ASN A 139 1.56 6.01 23.10
CA ASN A 139 2.83 6.65 22.73
C ASN A 139 3.23 6.34 21.28
N ARG A 140 3.00 5.11 20.80
CA ARG A 140 3.25 4.72 19.41
C ARG A 140 2.33 5.49 18.45
N ALA A 141 1.03 5.58 18.75
CA ALA A 141 0.09 6.33 17.91
C ALA A 141 0.49 7.81 17.80
N ILE A 142 0.86 8.45 18.92
CA ILE A 142 1.33 9.84 18.91
C ILE A 142 2.64 9.98 18.13
N THR A 143 3.58 9.04 18.27
CA THR A 143 4.83 9.03 17.48
C THR A 143 4.54 9.02 15.99
N ASP A 144 3.58 8.20 15.54
CA ASP A 144 3.20 8.14 14.12
C ASP A 144 2.59 9.47 13.63
N PHE A 145 1.75 10.13 14.45
CA PHE A 145 1.18 11.44 14.10
C PHE A 145 2.26 12.54 13.97
N LEU A 146 3.21 12.54 14.89
CA LEU A 146 4.33 13.50 14.88
C LEU A 146 5.31 13.23 13.74
N ARG A 147 5.54 11.97 13.39
CA ARG A 147 6.35 11.60 12.22
C ARG A 147 5.72 12.10 10.91
N ASP A 148 4.40 12.01 10.79
CA ASP A 148 3.70 12.53 9.61
C ASP A 148 3.74 14.08 9.55
N TYR A 149 3.72 14.75 10.69
CA TYR A 149 3.96 16.18 10.76
C TYR A 149 5.40 16.52 10.31
N GLN A 150 6.40 15.82 10.83
CA GLN A 150 7.81 16.03 10.46
C GLN A 150 8.06 15.83 8.96
N ARG A 151 7.43 14.83 8.35
CA ARG A 151 7.49 14.60 6.89
C ARG A 151 6.87 15.76 6.11
N ALA A 152 5.72 16.28 6.55
CA ALA A 152 5.03 17.37 5.86
C ALA A 152 5.79 18.70 5.93
N THR A 153 6.51 18.95 7.04
CA THR A 153 7.21 20.21 7.29
C THR A 153 8.70 20.19 6.93
N GLY A 154 9.25 19.03 6.55
CA GLY A 154 10.69 18.86 6.39
C GLY A 154 11.49 19.03 7.70
N ALA A 155 10.81 19.10 8.84
CA ALA A 155 11.38 19.35 10.15
C ALA A 155 12.01 18.10 10.82
N GLY A 156 11.95 16.95 10.17
CA GLY A 156 12.76 15.78 10.50
C GLY A 156 14.19 16.10 10.13
N GLY A 157 15.04 16.26 11.18
CA GLY A 157 16.42 16.72 11.02
C GLY A 157 17.17 16.00 9.93
N ALA A 158 17.89 16.80 9.19
CA ALA A 158 19.03 16.61 8.32
C ALA A 158 19.40 15.17 7.91
N ASP A 159 19.67 15.08 6.63
CA ASP A 159 20.21 13.98 5.85
C ASP A 159 19.22 12.96 5.31
N VAL A 160 18.17 13.43 4.67
CA VAL A 160 17.83 12.84 3.40
C VAL A 160 18.74 13.51 2.36
N THR A 161 20.00 13.12 2.35
CA THR A 161 20.83 13.24 1.18
C THR A 161 19.95 12.84 0.01
N SER A 162 19.87 13.64 -1.03
CA SER A 162 19.09 13.34 -2.23
C SER A 162 19.66 12.09 -2.88
N VAL A 163 19.28 10.92 -2.36
CA VAL A 163 19.73 9.62 -2.81
C VAL A 163 19.00 9.36 -4.11
N ARG A 164 19.73 9.36 -5.21
CA ARG A 164 19.19 9.22 -6.56
C ARG A 164 18.80 7.78 -6.95
N GLY A 165 18.72 6.86 -5.98
CA GLY A 165 18.31 5.48 -6.21
C GLY A 165 18.50 4.58 -4.99
N ASP A 166 17.74 3.48 -4.95
CA ASP A 166 17.72 2.52 -3.83
C ASP A 166 19.08 1.89 -3.54
N ALA A 167 19.92 1.69 -4.58
CA ALA A 167 21.29 1.19 -4.42
C ALA A 167 22.21 2.16 -3.68
N GLU A 168 22.02 3.47 -3.86
CA GLU A 168 22.78 4.51 -3.17
C GLU A 168 22.30 4.65 -1.72
N LEU A 169 20.98 4.54 -1.47
CA LEU A 169 20.40 4.47 -0.14
C LEU A 169 20.90 3.25 0.64
N ALA A 170 20.94 2.10 0.00
CA ALA A 170 21.47 0.87 0.60
C ALA A 170 22.93 1.02 1.00
N ARG A 171 23.78 1.59 0.14
CA ARG A 171 25.19 1.89 0.44
C ARG A 171 25.34 2.92 1.58
N ALA A 172 24.57 3.99 1.56
CA ALA A 172 24.59 5.02 2.61
C ALA A 172 24.20 4.46 3.99
N ARG A 173 23.36 3.40 4.01
CA ARG A 173 22.97 2.67 5.22
C ARG A 173 23.89 1.49 5.56
N GLY A 174 25.00 1.29 4.84
CA GLY A 174 25.94 0.20 5.07
C GLY A 174 25.40 -1.18 4.68
N LEU A 175 24.36 -1.25 3.85
CA LEU A 175 23.79 -2.51 3.38
C LEU A 175 24.67 -3.08 2.27
N ALA A 176 24.95 -4.38 2.32
CA ALA A 176 25.65 -5.08 1.25
C ALA A 176 24.75 -5.12 -0.01
N THR A 177 25.15 -4.41 -1.06
CA THR A 177 24.46 -4.35 -2.36
C THR A 177 25.06 -5.30 -3.39
N GLY A 178 26.15 -6.00 -3.03
CA GLY A 178 26.82 -6.97 -3.89
C GLY A 178 26.11 -8.32 -3.89
N LEU A 179 26.16 -9.02 -5.03
CA LEU A 179 25.72 -10.40 -5.10
C LEU A 179 26.69 -11.30 -4.31
N PRO A 180 26.20 -12.33 -3.60
CA PRO A 180 27.06 -13.28 -2.91
C PRO A 180 27.85 -14.11 -3.92
N SER A 181 29.12 -14.40 -3.60
CA SER A 181 29.96 -15.36 -4.35
C SER A 181 29.60 -16.80 -4.00
N ASP A 182 29.16 -17.03 -2.76
CA ASP A 182 28.82 -18.36 -2.25
C ASP A 182 27.34 -18.66 -2.52
N PRO A 183 27.00 -19.96 -2.73
CA PRO A 183 25.63 -20.37 -2.90
C PRO A 183 24.77 -20.03 -1.67
N VAL A 184 23.53 -19.55 -1.90
CA VAL A 184 22.54 -19.29 -0.86
C VAL A 184 21.58 -20.49 -0.71
N ASP A 185 20.93 -20.62 0.43
CA ASP A 185 19.87 -21.61 0.60
C ASP A 185 18.65 -21.24 -0.25
N LEU A 186 18.26 -19.97 -0.24
CA LEU A 186 17.09 -19.46 -0.92
C LEU A 186 17.36 -18.16 -1.66
N ALA A 187 17.04 -18.11 -2.96
CA ALA A 187 16.93 -16.87 -3.72
C ALA A 187 15.45 -16.51 -3.94
N ILE A 188 15.06 -15.27 -3.62
CA ILE A 188 13.73 -14.73 -3.84
C ILE A 188 13.82 -13.67 -4.93
N VAL A 189 13.07 -13.84 -6.02
CA VAL A 189 13.04 -12.91 -7.14
C VAL A 189 11.81 -12.01 -7.03
N GLY A 190 12.02 -10.77 -6.67
CA GLY A 190 10.99 -9.76 -6.44
C GLY A 190 10.76 -9.44 -4.96
N ALA A 191 10.80 -8.15 -4.61
CA ALA A 191 10.56 -7.61 -3.26
C ALA A 191 9.17 -6.98 -3.10
N GLY A 192 8.15 -7.53 -3.79
CA GLY A 192 6.75 -7.25 -3.51
C GLY A 192 6.29 -7.91 -2.20
N PRO A 193 5.02 -7.73 -1.80
CA PRO A 193 4.53 -8.26 -0.51
C PRO A 193 4.76 -9.76 -0.30
N GLY A 194 4.62 -10.57 -1.35
CA GLY A 194 4.87 -12.02 -1.27
C GLY A 194 6.34 -12.35 -1.07
N GLY A 195 7.24 -11.66 -1.79
CA GLY A 195 8.69 -11.86 -1.66
C GLY A 195 9.22 -11.36 -0.32
N LEU A 196 8.74 -10.22 0.16
CA LEU A 196 9.09 -9.70 1.49
C LEU A 196 8.62 -10.63 2.61
N ALA A 197 7.40 -11.19 2.50
CA ALA A 197 6.92 -12.16 3.46
C ALA A 197 7.79 -13.43 3.44
N ALA A 198 8.08 -13.98 2.26
CA ALA A 198 8.99 -15.14 2.12
C ALA A 198 10.36 -14.84 2.74
N ALA A 199 10.91 -13.62 2.53
CA ALA A 199 12.19 -13.21 3.10
C ALA A 199 12.17 -13.14 4.62
N VAL A 200 11.11 -12.54 5.21
CA VAL A 200 10.93 -12.47 6.67
C VAL A 200 10.92 -13.87 7.28
N TYR A 201 10.07 -14.75 6.76
CA TYR A 201 9.92 -16.09 7.32
C TYR A 201 11.17 -16.96 7.08
N ALA A 202 11.72 -16.98 5.88
CA ALA A 202 12.90 -17.78 5.56
C ALA A 202 14.12 -17.37 6.41
N ALA A 203 14.40 -16.07 6.51
CA ALA A 203 15.50 -15.59 7.33
C ALA A 203 15.26 -15.81 8.83
N SER A 204 14.03 -15.63 9.33
CA SER A 204 13.69 -15.90 10.73
C SER A 204 13.82 -17.37 11.12
N GLU A 205 13.68 -18.28 10.14
CA GLU A 205 13.86 -19.73 10.29
C GLU A 205 15.30 -20.19 9.98
N GLY A 206 16.23 -19.25 9.76
CA GLY A 206 17.67 -19.49 9.66
C GLY A 206 18.18 -19.85 8.28
N LEU A 207 17.38 -19.70 7.20
CA LEU A 207 17.85 -19.88 5.84
C LEU A 207 18.71 -18.70 5.39
N ASP A 208 19.84 -18.99 4.74
CA ASP A 208 20.63 -17.96 4.04
C ASP A 208 19.82 -17.47 2.82
N THR A 209 19.21 -16.31 2.97
CA THR A 209 18.20 -15.77 2.07
C THR A 209 18.68 -14.53 1.34
N LEU A 210 18.60 -14.56 0.01
CA LEU A 210 18.86 -13.41 -0.85
C LEU A 210 17.59 -12.99 -1.59
N VAL A 211 17.20 -11.71 -1.48
CA VAL A 211 16.15 -11.11 -2.28
C VAL A 211 16.76 -10.29 -3.42
N ILE A 212 16.34 -10.55 -4.65
CA ILE A 212 16.79 -9.82 -5.84
C ILE A 212 15.61 -9.00 -6.36
N GLU A 213 15.77 -7.67 -6.40
CA GLU A 213 14.71 -6.75 -6.82
C GLU A 213 15.20 -5.81 -7.93
N ARG A 214 14.43 -5.77 -9.00
CA ARG A 214 14.75 -4.99 -10.19
C ARG A 214 14.52 -3.50 -10.02
N ASP A 215 13.36 -3.14 -9.46
CA ASP A 215 12.89 -1.74 -9.39
C ASP A 215 13.02 -1.22 -7.95
N ALA A 216 11.95 -1.32 -7.19
CA ALA A 216 11.86 -0.81 -5.82
C ALA A 216 11.15 -1.80 -4.89
N VAL A 217 11.56 -1.79 -3.63
CA VAL A 217 10.92 -2.58 -2.58
C VAL A 217 9.43 -2.22 -2.45
N GLY A 218 8.58 -3.26 -2.36
CA GLY A 218 7.13 -3.11 -2.24
C GLY A 218 6.37 -3.41 -3.52
N GLY A 219 7.03 -3.44 -4.68
CA GLY A 219 6.40 -3.75 -5.95
C GLY A 219 5.15 -2.90 -6.23
N GLN A 220 4.12 -3.48 -6.85
CA GLN A 220 2.87 -2.76 -7.15
C GLN A 220 2.14 -2.25 -5.89
N ALA A 221 2.25 -2.94 -4.77
CA ALA A 221 1.64 -2.52 -3.52
C ALA A 221 2.30 -1.24 -2.97
N GLY A 222 3.62 -1.09 -3.15
CA GLY A 222 4.38 0.07 -2.70
C GLY A 222 3.87 1.41 -3.26
N SER A 223 3.29 1.40 -4.46
CA SER A 223 2.71 2.59 -5.09
C SER A 223 1.30 2.96 -4.58
N SER A 224 0.67 2.12 -3.74
CA SER A 224 -0.67 2.38 -3.21
C SER A 224 -0.61 3.46 -2.12
N SER A 225 -1.37 4.54 -2.30
CA SER A 225 -1.44 5.63 -1.33
C SER A 225 -2.03 5.19 0.02
N LEU A 226 -3.02 4.28 0.01
CA LEU A 226 -3.66 3.77 1.21
C LEU A 226 -4.28 2.39 0.98
N ILE A 227 -3.82 1.39 1.74
CA ILE A 227 -4.36 0.03 1.78
C ILE A 227 -5.23 -0.09 3.03
N ARG A 228 -6.56 -0.11 2.85
CA ARG A 228 -7.53 -0.10 3.97
C ARG A 228 -7.96 -1.50 4.42
N ASN A 229 -7.71 -2.52 3.62
CA ASN A 229 -8.15 -3.89 3.85
C ASN A 229 -7.01 -4.83 4.26
N TYR A 230 -5.91 -4.29 4.76
CA TYR A 230 -4.83 -5.09 5.34
C TYR A 230 -5.07 -5.26 6.85
N LEU A 231 -5.04 -6.52 7.29
CA LEU A 231 -5.34 -6.88 8.68
C LEU A 231 -4.37 -6.18 9.66
N GLY A 232 -4.91 -5.66 10.76
CA GLY A 232 -4.14 -4.97 11.80
C GLY A 232 -4.01 -3.45 11.60
N PHE A 233 -4.42 -2.91 10.46
CA PHE A 233 -4.36 -1.48 10.15
C PHE A 233 -5.78 -0.91 9.97
N SER A 234 -6.47 -0.65 11.08
CA SER A 234 -7.86 -0.18 11.07
C SER A 234 -8.07 1.15 10.33
N ARG A 235 -7.04 1.98 10.23
CA ARG A 235 -7.04 3.26 9.50
C ARG A 235 -6.45 3.14 8.09
N GLY A 236 -6.03 1.93 7.71
CA GLY A 236 -5.24 1.69 6.53
C GLY A 236 -3.75 1.99 6.76
N VAL A 237 -2.94 1.61 5.81
CA VAL A 237 -1.49 1.83 5.75
C VAL A 237 -1.11 2.16 4.32
N SER A 238 -0.15 3.07 4.09
CA SER A 238 0.36 3.27 2.74
C SER A 238 1.14 2.03 2.29
N GLY A 239 1.12 1.75 0.99
CA GLY A 239 1.88 0.63 0.45
C GLY A 239 3.38 0.78 0.68
N ALA A 240 3.89 2.00 0.57
CA ALA A 240 5.30 2.32 0.85
C ALA A 240 5.68 2.04 2.31
N GLU A 241 4.84 2.45 3.27
CA GLU A 241 5.08 2.19 4.68
C GLU A 241 5.04 0.70 5.02
N LEU A 242 4.05 -0.02 4.47
CA LEU A 242 3.94 -1.48 4.68
C LEU A 242 5.18 -2.19 4.12
N ALA A 243 5.63 -1.82 2.93
CA ALA A 243 6.81 -2.38 2.30
C ALA A 243 8.10 -2.07 3.08
N GLU A 244 8.28 -0.83 3.53
CA GLU A 244 9.43 -0.42 4.33
C GLU A 244 9.51 -1.20 5.65
N ARG A 245 8.38 -1.36 6.36
CA ARG A 245 8.32 -2.15 7.60
C ARG A 245 8.68 -3.61 7.36
N ALA A 246 8.18 -4.22 6.29
CA ALA A 246 8.49 -5.61 5.94
C ALA A 246 9.95 -5.78 5.51
N TYR A 247 10.51 -4.83 4.76
CA TYR A 247 11.92 -4.80 4.37
C TYR A 247 12.83 -4.73 5.59
N GLN A 248 12.57 -3.79 6.52
CA GLN A 248 13.34 -3.67 7.76
C GLN A 248 13.26 -4.94 8.61
N GLN A 249 12.09 -5.56 8.68
CA GLN A 249 11.89 -6.81 9.41
C GLN A 249 12.70 -7.96 8.80
N ALA A 250 12.67 -8.13 7.48
CA ALA A 250 13.47 -9.15 6.80
C ALA A 250 14.98 -8.94 7.01
N TRP A 251 15.42 -7.69 6.93
CA TRP A 251 16.80 -7.33 7.15
C TRP A 251 17.27 -7.62 8.59
N VAL A 252 16.45 -7.31 9.60
CA VAL A 252 16.75 -7.62 11.01
C VAL A 252 16.94 -9.13 11.24
N PHE A 253 16.20 -9.97 10.51
CA PHE A 253 16.38 -11.43 10.54
C PHE A 253 17.56 -11.93 9.70
N GLY A 254 18.28 -11.06 8.99
CA GLY A 254 19.49 -11.39 8.24
C GLY A 254 19.27 -11.64 6.74
N ALA A 255 18.07 -11.40 6.20
CA ALA A 255 17.87 -11.46 4.75
C ALA A 255 18.74 -10.41 4.04
N ARG A 256 19.41 -10.82 2.97
CA ARG A 256 20.23 -9.96 2.11
C ARG A 256 19.41 -9.47 0.92
N PHE A 257 19.71 -8.27 0.45
CA PHE A 257 18.99 -7.65 -0.67
C PHE A 257 19.96 -7.18 -1.76
N ALA A 258 19.73 -7.63 -2.99
CA ALA A 258 20.35 -7.11 -4.19
C ALA A 258 19.33 -6.22 -4.92
N LEU A 259 19.38 -4.91 -4.64
CA LEU A 259 18.47 -3.92 -5.19
C LEU A 259 18.98 -3.37 -6.53
N THR A 260 18.03 -2.96 -7.41
CA THR A 260 18.32 -2.51 -8.78
C THR A 260 19.04 -3.58 -9.61
N ARG A 261 18.70 -4.84 -9.36
CA ARG A 261 19.25 -6.01 -10.04
C ARG A 261 18.13 -6.83 -10.68
N GLU A 262 18.23 -7.10 -11.95
CA GLU A 262 17.24 -7.85 -12.70
C GLU A 262 17.73 -9.29 -12.95
N VAL A 263 16.89 -10.26 -12.63
CA VAL A 263 17.12 -11.65 -13.03
C VAL A 263 16.61 -11.82 -14.46
N VAL A 264 17.49 -12.22 -15.36
CA VAL A 264 17.22 -12.34 -16.80
C VAL A 264 17.26 -13.78 -17.31
N GLY A 265 17.66 -14.72 -16.47
CA GLY A 265 17.70 -16.15 -16.81
C GLY A 265 17.76 -17.02 -15.56
N ALA A 266 17.36 -18.28 -15.70
CA ALA A 266 17.48 -19.31 -14.68
C ALA A 266 17.75 -20.66 -15.33
N ALA A 267 18.60 -21.48 -14.69
CA ALA A 267 18.88 -22.86 -15.09
C ALA A 267 19.05 -23.74 -13.86
N ALA A 268 18.62 -25.00 -13.98
CA ALA A 268 18.97 -26.03 -12.99
C ALA A 268 20.36 -26.59 -13.32
N VAL A 269 21.28 -26.55 -12.36
CA VAL A 269 22.67 -27.02 -12.53
C VAL A 269 23.08 -27.77 -11.26
N ASP A 270 23.45 -29.03 -11.38
CA ASP A 270 23.99 -29.88 -10.30
C ASP A 270 23.11 -29.85 -9.01
N GLY A 271 21.80 -29.98 -9.18
CA GLY A 271 20.83 -30.01 -8.07
C GLY A 271 20.61 -28.66 -7.40
N ARG A 272 21.10 -27.58 -7.98
CA ARG A 272 20.89 -26.18 -7.57
C ARG A 272 20.33 -25.32 -8.72
N PHE A 273 20.05 -24.08 -8.46
CA PHE A 273 19.60 -23.12 -9.45
C PHE A 273 20.65 -22.03 -9.67
N ALA A 274 21.05 -21.84 -10.93
CA ALA A 274 21.85 -20.70 -11.36
C ALA A 274 20.89 -19.61 -11.88
N LEU A 275 20.87 -18.46 -11.23
CA LEU A 275 20.11 -17.28 -11.66
C LEU A 275 21.08 -16.31 -12.32
N GLU A 276 20.84 -16.00 -13.58
CA GLU A 276 21.57 -14.96 -14.30
C GLU A 276 21.01 -13.60 -13.92
N VAL A 277 21.87 -12.76 -13.33
CA VAL A 277 21.55 -11.38 -12.94
C VAL A 277 22.27 -10.43 -13.88
N ALA A 278 21.54 -9.52 -14.49
CA ALA A 278 22.16 -8.57 -15.42
C ALA A 278 23.12 -7.58 -14.72
N PRO A 279 24.28 -7.27 -15.33
CA PRO A 279 24.81 -7.82 -16.56
C PRO A 279 25.81 -8.98 -16.35
N GLY A 280 25.34 -10.24 -16.50
CA GLY A 280 26.23 -11.40 -16.59
C GLY A 280 26.80 -11.95 -15.29
N GLU A 281 26.24 -11.54 -14.13
CA GLU A 281 26.55 -12.11 -12.82
C GLU A 281 25.65 -13.32 -12.54
N ILE A 282 26.16 -14.33 -11.86
CA ILE A 282 25.41 -15.55 -11.51
C ILE A 282 25.26 -15.67 -10.01
N VAL A 283 24.04 -15.93 -9.58
CA VAL A 283 23.70 -16.31 -8.19
C VAL A 283 23.30 -17.77 -8.18
N THR A 284 23.93 -18.57 -7.31
CA THR A 284 23.57 -19.98 -7.11
C THR A 284 22.73 -20.13 -5.86
N ALA A 285 21.59 -20.83 -5.96
CA ALA A 285 20.66 -21.06 -4.85
C ALA A 285 20.24 -22.52 -4.74
N GLY A 286 19.97 -22.99 -3.52
CA GLY A 286 19.39 -24.31 -3.26
C GLY A 286 17.92 -24.40 -3.64
N ALA A 287 17.17 -23.30 -3.47
CA ALA A 287 15.77 -23.16 -3.87
C ALA A 287 15.51 -21.74 -4.39
N VAL A 288 14.43 -21.57 -5.15
CA VAL A 288 14.03 -20.28 -5.71
C VAL A 288 12.55 -20.00 -5.43
N VAL A 289 12.23 -18.79 -4.98
CA VAL A 289 10.86 -18.29 -4.89
C VAL A 289 10.66 -17.13 -5.87
N LEU A 290 9.76 -17.31 -6.82
CA LEU A 290 9.35 -16.28 -7.77
C LEU A 290 8.23 -15.43 -7.15
N ALA A 291 8.52 -14.18 -6.88
CA ALA A 291 7.57 -13.19 -6.35
C ALA A 291 7.51 -11.95 -7.27
N THR A 292 7.74 -12.16 -8.59
CA THR A 292 7.89 -11.11 -9.60
C THR A 292 6.59 -10.34 -9.88
N GLY A 293 5.46 -10.85 -9.40
CA GLY A 293 4.17 -10.21 -9.52
C GLY A 293 3.72 -10.02 -10.97
N VAL A 294 2.99 -8.95 -11.20
CA VAL A 294 2.48 -8.56 -12.53
C VAL A 294 2.69 -7.07 -12.76
N SER A 295 2.81 -6.66 -14.01
CA SER A 295 2.63 -5.25 -14.40
C SER A 295 1.26 -5.06 -15.01
N TYR A 296 0.48 -4.12 -14.47
CA TYR A 296 -0.75 -3.71 -15.13
C TYR A 296 -0.42 -2.96 -16.42
N ARG A 297 -1.11 -3.32 -17.49
CA ARG A 297 -1.00 -2.59 -18.76
C ARG A 297 -1.46 -1.17 -18.54
N ARG A 298 -0.57 -0.22 -18.72
CA ARG A 298 -0.89 1.20 -18.55
C ARG A 298 -1.65 1.71 -19.76
N LEU A 299 -2.69 2.49 -19.50
CA LEU A 299 -3.39 3.23 -20.54
C LEU A 299 -2.62 4.54 -20.74
N ALA A 300 -1.76 4.57 -21.78
CA ALA A 300 -0.97 5.74 -22.12
C ALA A 300 -1.88 6.80 -22.80
N VAL A 301 -2.58 7.57 -21.98
CA VAL A 301 -3.50 8.62 -22.43
C VAL A 301 -3.13 9.93 -21.75
N PRO A 302 -2.97 11.03 -22.50
CA PRO A 302 -2.67 12.34 -21.94
C PRO A 302 -3.69 12.78 -20.88
N GLY A 303 -3.21 13.38 -19.78
CA GLY A 303 -4.03 13.92 -18.72
C GLY A 303 -4.62 12.91 -17.74
N LEU A 304 -4.27 11.60 -17.83
CA LEU A 304 -4.72 10.61 -16.85
C LEU A 304 -3.69 10.31 -15.77
N ALA A 305 -2.41 10.55 -16.04
CA ALA A 305 -1.33 10.19 -15.10
C ALA A 305 -1.45 10.89 -13.75
N ASP A 306 -1.88 12.15 -13.75
CA ASP A 306 -2.00 12.99 -12.55
C ASP A 306 -3.14 12.54 -11.61
N TYR A 307 -4.07 11.72 -12.09
CA TYR A 307 -5.22 11.23 -11.34
C TYR A 307 -5.04 9.79 -10.83
N VAL A 308 -3.93 9.13 -11.14
CA VAL A 308 -3.67 7.73 -10.72
C VAL A 308 -3.61 7.65 -9.20
N GLY A 309 -4.38 6.71 -8.64
CA GLY A 309 -4.51 6.53 -7.18
C GLY A 309 -5.56 7.42 -6.50
N ALA A 310 -6.03 8.50 -7.16
CA ALA A 310 -7.07 9.38 -6.65
C ALA A 310 -8.43 9.17 -7.34
N SER A 311 -8.43 9.15 -8.68
CA SER A 311 -9.63 8.97 -9.51
C SER A 311 -9.41 8.03 -10.70
N VAL A 312 -8.17 7.58 -10.94
CA VAL A 312 -7.82 6.58 -11.95
C VAL A 312 -7.19 5.38 -11.25
N PHE A 313 -7.78 4.21 -11.44
CA PHE A 313 -7.42 2.97 -10.73
C PHE A 313 -7.12 1.85 -11.73
N TYR A 314 -6.15 1.01 -11.41
CA TYR A 314 -5.85 -0.22 -12.15
C TYR A 314 -6.42 -1.43 -11.39
N GLY A 315 -7.48 -2.04 -11.94
CA GLY A 315 -8.29 -3.05 -11.27
C GLY A 315 -9.43 -2.45 -10.45
N VAL A 316 -10.27 -3.31 -9.84
CA VAL A 316 -11.40 -2.91 -8.98
C VAL A 316 -11.30 -3.68 -7.67
N SER A 317 -11.16 -2.97 -6.57
CA SER A 317 -11.25 -3.55 -5.22
C SER A 317 -12.58 -3.20 -4.55
N ALA A 318 -12.97 -3.98 -3.54
CA ALA A 318 -14.20 -3.73 -2.79
C ALA A 318 -14.19 -2.37 -2.08
N VAL A 319 -13.03 -1.93 -1.61
CA VAL A 319 -12.86 -0.64 -0.91
C VAL A 319 -13.02 0.52 -1.87
N GLU A 320 -12.36 0.42 -3.05
CA GLU A 320 -12.46 1.44 -4.09
C GLU A 320 -13.88 1.54 -4.63
N ALA A 321 -14.58 0.41 -4.80
CA ALA A 321 -15.96 0.40 -5.25
C ALA A 321 -16.90 1.12 -4.27
N HIS A 322 -16.77 0.85 -2.97
CA HIS A 322 -17.57 1.54 -1.95
C HIS A 322 -17.32 3.05 -1.91
N ALA A 323 -16.07 3.47 -2.13
CA ALA A 323 -15.68 4.88 -2.19
C ALA A 323 -16.29 5.63 -3.40
N GLN A 324 -16.85 4.92 -4.39
CA GLN A 324 -17.52 5.51 -5.56
C GLN A 324 -19.03 5.75 -5.34
N SER A 325 -19.52 5.71 -4.11
CA SER A 325 -20.93 5.92 -3.81
C SER A 325 -21.44 7.25 -4.40
N GLY A 326 -22.49 7.18 -5.21
CA GLY A 326 -23.11 8.34 -5.86
C GLY A 326 -22.31 8.97 -7.02
N ARG A 327 -21.20 8.36 -7.46
CA ARG A 327 -20.33 8.88 -8.54
C ARG A 327 -20.65 8.27 -9.89
N VAL A 328 -20.23 8.96 -10.96
CA VAL A 328 -20.27 8.46 -12.33
C VAL A 328 -18.95 7.74 -12.63
N VAL A 329 -19.02 6.44 -12.87
CA VAL A 329 -17.85 5.58 -12.98
C VAL A 329 -17.75 4.98 -14.37
N VAL A 330 -16.53 4.96 -14.92
CA VAL A 330 -16.22 4.29 -16.19
C VAL A 330 -15.21 3.18 -15.96
N VAL A 331 -15.48 1.99 -16.50
CA VAL A 331 -14.56 0.85 -16.54
C VAL A 331 -14.04 0.66 -17.96
N VAL A 332 -12.73 0.58 -18.13
CA VAL A 332 -12.10 0.32 -19.44
C VAL A 332 -11.60 -1.12 -19.48
N GLY A 333 -12.18 -1.93 -20.33
CA GLY A 333 -11.80 -3.33 -20.52
C GLY A 333 -12.98 -4.21 -20.90
N GLY A 334 -12.72 -5.29 -21.65
CA GLY A 334 -13.76 -6.19 -22.18
C GLY A 334 -13.76 -7.61 -21.60
N GLY A 335 -12.84 -7.95 -20.69
CA GLY A 335 -12.75 -9.29 -20.12
C GLY A 335 -13.60 -9.50 -18.86
N ASN A 336 -13.63 -10.73 -18.34
CA ASN A 336 -14.38 -11.10 -17.13
C ASN A 336 -14.07 -10.21 -15.93
N SER A 337 -12.81 -9.79 -15.75
CA SER A 337 -12.42 -8.88 -14.66
C SER A 337 -13.08 -7.50 -14.77
N ALA A 338 -13.28 -7.00 -16.00
CA ALA A 338 -14.02 -5.76 -16.23
C ALA A 338 -15.49 -5.91 -15.87
N GLY A 339 -16.11 -7.02 -16.29
CA GLY A 339 -17.51 -7.33 -15.99
C GLY A 339 -17.76 -7.46 -14.48
N GLN A 340 -16.98 -8.28 -13.80
CA GLN A 340 -17.07 -8.45 -12.34
C GLN A 340 -16.85 -7.13 -11.59
N GLY A 341 -15.84 -6.35 -12.01
CA GLY A 341 -15.57 -5.04 -11.43
C GLY A 341 -16.71 -4.06 -11.61
N ALA A 342 -17.30 -4.01 -12.83
CA ALA A 342 -18.41 -3.12 -13.12
C ALA A 342 -19.68 -3.50 -12.35
N LEU A 343 -20.01 -4.79 -12.24
CA LEU A 343 -21.11 -5.28 -11.40
C LEU A 343 -20.91 -4.92 -9.92
N HIS A 344 -19.67 -5.02 -9.43
CA HIS A 344 -19.38 -4.63 -8.08
C HIS A 344 -19.53 -3.12 -7.85
N LEU A 345 -19.06 -2.29 -8.79
CA LEU A 345 -19.21 -0.83 -8.76
C LEU A 345 -20.68 -0.38 -8.87
N ALA A 346 -21.49 -1.09 -9.67
CA ALA A 346 -22.91 -0.77 -9.88
C ALA A 346 -23.75 -0.87 -8.58
N ARG A 347 -23.24 -1.54 -7.55
CA ARG A 347 -23.91 -1.63 -6.25
C ARG A 347 -23.81 -0.32 -5.44
N PHE A 348 -22.92 0.59 -5.79
CA PHE A 348 -22.60 1.79 -5.02
C PHE A 348 -22.66 3.07 -5.86
N ALA A 349 -22.15 3.02 -7.10
CA ALA A 349 -22.06 4.17 -7.98
C ALA A 349 -23.45 4.64 -8.48
N ALA A 350 -23.58 5.92 -8.80
CA ALA A 350 -24.79 6.46 -9.41
C ALA A 350 -24.99 5.92 -10.83
N SER A 351 -23.90 5.70 -11.57
CA SER A 351 -23.93 5.05 -12.87
C SER A 351 -22.58 4.41 -13.17
N VAL A 352 -22.61 3.30 -13.89
CA VAL A 352 -21.42 2.59 -14.37
C VAL A 352 -21.50 2.37 -15.88
N SER A 353 -20.42 2.67 -16.57
CA SER A 353 -20.26 2.37 -17.99
C SER A 353 -19.02 1.51 -18.23
N ILE A 354 -19.10 0.54 -19.15
CA ILE A 354 -17.95 -0.21 -19.64
C ILE A 354 -17.60 0.28 -21.04
N VAL A 355 -16.33 0.65 -21.24
CA VAL A 355 -15.79 1.06 -22.55
C VAL A 355 -14.93 -0.06 -23.10
N VAL A 356 -15.27 -0.57 -24.29
CA VAL A 356 -14.54 -1.65 -24.96
C VAL A 356 -14.17 -1.27 -26.39
N ARG A 357 -13.03 -1.79 -26.85
CA ARG A 357 -12.54 -1.56 -28.20
C ARG A 357 -13.18 -2.47 -29.25
N GLY A 358 -13.74 -3.59 -28.82
CA GLY A 358 -14.42 -4.56 -29.67
C GLY A 358 -15.86 -4.13 -29.97
N ALA A 359 -16.47 -4.79 -30.95
CA ALA A 359 -17.87 -4.56 -31.33
C ALA A 359 -18.84 -5.15 -30.28
N THR A 360 -18.42 -6.15 -29.53
CA THR A 360 -19.24 -6.79 -28.50
C THR A 360 -18.40 -7.17 -27.28
N LEU A 361 -19.06 -7.40 -26.13
CA LEU A 361 -18.43 -7.99 -24.95
C LEU A 361 -18.27 -9.51 -25.08
N ALA A 362 -19.13 -10.18 -25.85
CA ALA A 362 -19.18 -11.64 -25.96
C ALA A 362 -17.89 -12.27 -26.51
N GLU A 363 -17.04 -11.48 -27.19
CA GLU A 363 -15.74 -11.95 -27.71
C GLU A 363 -14.72 -12.28 -26.61
N SER A 364 -14.86 -11.67 -25.42
CA SER A 364 -13.85 -11.75 -24.36
C SER A 364 -14.42 -11.86 -22.95
N MET A 365 -15.76 -11.85 -22.81
CA MET A 365 -16.47 -11.95 -21.54
C MET A 365 -17.45 -13.12 -21.57
N SER A 366 -17.56 -13.84 -20.46
CA SER A 366 -18.52 -14.93 -20.31
C SER A 366 -19.96 -14.41 -20.42
N GLN A 367 -20.84 -15.15 -21.13
CA GLN A 367 -22.21 -14.73 -21.43
C GLN A 367 -23.00 -14.37 -20.16
N TYR A 368 -22.88 -15.16 -19.08
CA TYR A 368 -23.59 -14.88 -17.83
C TYR A 368 -23.24 -13.49 -17.25
N LEU A 369 -21.98 -13.02 -17.39
CA LEU A 369 -21.59 -11.68 -16.95
C LEU A 369 -22.21 -10.60 -17.84
N VAL A 370 -22.29 -10.84 -19.14
CA VAL A 370 -22.93 -9.90 -20.07
C VAL A 370 -24.41 -9.73 -19.69
N ASP A 371 -25.10 -10.83 -19.37
CA ASP A 371 -26.50 -10.82 -18.96
C ASP A 371 -26.70 -10.12 -17.61
N GLU A 372 -25.82 -10.37 -16.63
CA GLU A 372 -25.84 -9.69 -15.34
C GLU A 372 -25.57 -8.18 -15.45
N LEU A 373 -24.65 -7.77 -16.32
CA LEU A 373 -24.36 -6.34 -16.59
C LEU A 373 -25.58 -5.62 -17.15
N ALA A 374 -26.28 -6.25 -18.07
CA ALA A 374 -27.53 -5.72 -18.64
C ALA A 374 -28.62 -5.60 -17.56
N ALA A 375 -28.79 -6.63 -16.72
CA ALA A 375 -29.73 -6.62 -15.60
C ALA A 375 -29.40 -5.56 -14.55
N ALA A 376 -28.11 -5.26 -14.32
CA ALA A 376 -27.63 -4.22 -13.40
C ALA A 376 -27.69 -2.80 -13.99
N GLY A 377 -28.13 -2.61 -15.24
CA GLY A 377 -28.23 -1.32 -15.89
C GLY A 377 -26.87 -0.70 -16.26
N VAL A 378 -25.81 -1.52 -16.38
CA VAL A 378 -24.49 -1.05 -16.78
C VAL A 378 -24.50 -0.69 -18.28
N VAL A 379 -24.07 0.52 -18.61
CA VAL A 379 -24.02 0.99 -19.99
C VAL A 379 -22.78 0.44 -20.69
N ILE A 380 -22.96 -0.20 -21.84
CA ILE A 380 -21.87 -0.77 -22.62
C ILE A 380 -21.59 0.14 -23.82
N VAL A 381 -20.37 0.70 -23.89
CA VAL A 381 -19.89 1.54 -24.98
C VAL A 381 -18.87 0.73 -25.79
N THR A 382 -19.31 0.21 -26.91
CA THR A 382 -18.48 -0.59 -27.83
C THR A 382 -17.72 0.28 -28.82
N GLU A 383 -16.74 -0.30 -29.50
CA GLU A 383 -15.94 0.34 -30.57
C GLU A 383 -15.34 1.69 -30.14
N ALA A 384 -15.07 1.86 -28.85
CA ALA A 384 -14.59 3.10 -28.28
C ALA A 384 -13.27 2.93 -27.52
N LYS A 385 -12.50 3.99 -27.46
CA LYS A 385 -11.28 4.07 -26.63
C LYS A 385 -11.19 5.41 -25.92
N VAL A 386 -10.66 5.40 -24.72
CA VAL A 386 -10.31 6.62 -23.98
C VAL A 386 -9.06 7.23 -24.61
N VAL A 387 -9.11 8.53 -24.91
CA VAL A 387 -8.01 9.29 -25.57
C VAL A 387 -7.62 10.54 -24.79
N GLY A 388 -8.35 10.92 -23.73
CA GLY A 388 -8.04 12.06 -22.86
C GLY A 388 -8.76 11.96 -21.53
N GLY A 389 -8.28 12.73 -20.54
CA GLY A 389 -8.94 12.93 -19.26
C GLY A 389 -8.67 14.35 -18.76
N ALA A 390 -9.63 14.95 -18.05
CA ALA A 390 -9.54 16.29 -17.50
C ALA A 390 -10.37 16.46 -16.22
N GLY A 391 -9.92 17.36 -15.34
CA GLY A 391 -10.61 17.74 -14.12
C GLY A 391 -9.74 18.68 -13.27
N VAL A 392 -10.30 19.22 -12.19
CA VAL A 392 -9.60 20.09 -11.25
C VAL A 392 -9.63 19.42 -9.88
N GLY A 393 -8.45 19.04 -9.36
CA GLY A 393 -8.32 18.30 -8.09
C GLY A 393 -8.75 16.84 -8.12
N GLY A 394 -9.28 16.36 -9.24
CA GLY A 394 -9.71 14.98 -9.52
C GLY A 394 -10.25 14.87 -10.93
N LEU A 395 -10.48 13.64 -11.42
CA LEU A 395 -11.05 13.41 -12.73
C LEU A 395 -12.53 13.83 -12.72
N GLU A 396 -12.93 14.61 -13.72
CA GLU A 396 -14.33 15.06 -13.93
C GLU A 396 -14.88 14.56 -15.25
N SER A 397 -14.02 14.30 -16.22
CA SER A 397 -14.42 13.86 -17.55
C SER A 397 -13.32 13.10 -18.27
N ILE A 398 -13.72 12.23 -19.18
CA ILE A 398 -12.84 11.57 -20.15
C ILE A 398 -13.28 11.89 -21.57
N THR A 399 -12.34 11.81 -22.50
CA THR A 399 -12.63 11.90 -23.94
C THR A 399 -12.63 10.49 -24.53
N LEU A 400 -13.74 10.10 -25.10
CA LEU A 400 -13.90 8.86 -25.87
C LEU A 400 -13.74 9.15 -27.35
N ARG A 401 -13.00 8.30 -28.05
CA ARG A 401 -12.92 8.30 -29.50
C ARG A 401 -13.60 7.04 -30.02
N ASP A 402 -14.64 7.22 -30.85
CA ASP A 402 -15.24 6.18 -31.64
C ASP A 402 -14.21 5.63 -32.64
N ARG A 403 -14.03 4.32 -32.68
CA ARG A 403 -13.00 3.68 -33.51
C ARG A 403 -13.37 3.54 -34.98
N VAL A 404 -14.67 3.58 -35.29
CA VAL A 404 -15.20 3.46 -36.66
C VAL A 404 -15.21 4.82 -37.33
N THR A 405 -15.78 5.81 -36.66
CA THR A 405 -15.98 7.15 -37.22
C THR A 405 -14.83 8.13 -36.94
N GLY A 406 -13.98 7.81 -35.95
CA GLY A 406 -12.93 8.70 -35.44
C GLY A 406 -13.44 9.87 -34.61
N ARG A 407 -14.76 10.01 -34.45
CA ARG A 407 -15.39 11.12 -33.71
C ARG A 407 -15.01 11.06 -32.23
N GLU A 408 -14.69 12.19 -31.63
CA GLU A 408 -14.47 12.34 -30.23
C GLU A 408 -15.69 12.91 -29.50
N SER A 409 -15.92 12.40 -28.29
CA SER A 409 -16.97 12.88 -27.38
C SER A 409 -16.44 12.96 -25.98
N ARG A 410 -16.78 14.04 -25.27
CA ARG A 410 -16.46 14.21 -23.85
C ARG A 410 -17.60 13.66 -23.01
N VAL A 411 -17.29 12.80 -22.05
CA VAL A 411 -18.27 12.21 -21.14
C VAL A 411 -17.86 12.46 -19.71
N ARG A 412 -18.83 12.66 -18.82
CA ARG A 412 -18.58 12.77 -17.39
C ARG A 412 -17.97 11.49 -16.85
N CYS A 413 -16.97 11.61 -16.00
CA CYS A 413 -16.31 10.49 -15.37
C CYS A 413 -15.67 10.99 -14.07
N ASP A 414 -16.24 10.64 -12.93
CA ASP A 414 -15.73 11.01 -11.63
C ASP A 414 -14.65 10.01 -11.14
N ALA A 415 -14.67 8.77 -11.70
CA ALA A 415 -13.64 7.76 -11.47
C ALA A 415 -13.51 6.82 -12.67
N LEU A 416 -12.27 6.49 -13.03
CA LEU A 416 -11.91 5.62 -14.14
C LEU A 416 -11.21 4.36 -13.64
N PHE A 417 -11.75 3.19 -13.93
CA PHE A 417 -11.17 1.89 -13.60
C PHE A 417 -10.61 1.21 -14.85
N ILE A 418 -9.32 0.95 -14.86
CA ILE A 418 -8.61 0.37 -15.99
C ILE A 418 -8.37 -1.11 -15.74
N THR A 419 -9.02 -1.97 -16.52
CA THR A 419 -8.97 -3.43 -16.41
C THR A 419 -8.60 -4.07 -17.76
N ILE A 420 -7.59 -3.50 -18.42
CA ILE A 420 -7.10 -3.93 -19.74
C ILE A 420 -6.06 -5.06 -19.68
N GLY A 421 -5.95 -5.68 -18.52
CA GLY A 421 -5.10 -6.82 -18.25
C GLY A 421 -3.80 -6.48 -17.54
N ALA A 422 -3.19 -7.53 -17.01
CA ALA A 422 -1.87 -7.51 -16.40
C ALA A 422 -0.99 -8.53 -17.13
N ALA A 423 0.31 -8.30 -17.14
CA ALA A 423 1.29 -9.22 -17.70
C ALA A 423 2.24 -9.67 -16.56
N PRO A 424 2.35 -10.97 -16.29
CA PRO A 424 3.34 -11.48 -15.35
C PRO A 424 4.75 -11.37 -15.95
N HIS A 425 5.74 -11.14 -15.09
CA HIS A 425 7.14 -11.03 -15.50
C HIS A 425 7.80 -12.40 -15.51
N THR A 426 7.56 -13.20 -16.56
CA THR A 426 7.95 -14.60 -16.66
C THR A 426 8.64 -14.98 -17.97
N ASP A 427 8.85 -14.03 -18.88
CA ASP A 427 9.41 -14.30 -20.23
C ASP A 427 10.86 -14.80 -20.18
N TRP A 428 11.61 -14.47 -19.13
CA TRP A 428 12.98 -14.86 -18.89
C TRP A 428 13.13 -16.29 -18.32
N LEU A 429 12.03 -16.90 -17.89
CA LEU A 429 12.05 -18.23 -17.29
C LEU A 429 12.27 -19.32 -18.34
N PRO A 430 12.97 -20.41 -17.98
CA PRO A 430 13.16 -21.56 -18.87
C PRO A 430 11.82 -22.21 -19.25
N SER A 431 11.82 -22.91 -20.37
CA SER A 431 10.62 -23.55 -20.93
C SER A 431 10.02 -24.63 -20.04
N GLU A 432 10.83 -25.23 -19.17
CA GLU A 432 10.46 -26.25 -18.19
C GLU A 432 9.52 -25.70 -17.11
N VAL A 433 9.57 -24.39 -16.85
CA VAL A 433 8.62 -23.70 -15.94
C VAL A 433 7.33 -23.40 -16.70
N LEU A 434 6.31 -24.23 -16.49
CA LEU A 434 5.04 -24.14 -17.20
C LEU A 434 4.27 -22.87 -16.88
N ARG A 435 3.69 -22.29 -17.92
CA ARG A 435 2.89 -21.07 -17.89
C ARG A 435 1.59 -21.28 -18.67
N ASP A 436 0.56 -20.57 -18.26
CA ASP A 436 -0.65 -20.49 -19.07
C ASP A 436 -0.44 -19.59 -20.32
N ARG A 437 -1.45 -19.50 -21.17
CA ARG A 437 -1.41 -18.70 -22.41
C ARG A 437 -1.20 -17.19 -22.17
N TRP A 438 -1.33 -16.72 -20.95
CA TRP A 438 -1.12 -15.32 -20.58
C TRP A 438 0.22 -15.09 -19.83
N GLY A 439 1.00 -16.14 -19.64
CA GLY A 439 2.30 -16.10 -18.97
C GLY A 439 2.26 -16.33 -17.46
N TYR A 440 1.10 -16.60 -16.84
CA TYR A 440 1.02 -16.92 -15.41
C TYR A 440 1.56 -18.30 -15.12
N LEU A 441 2.30 -18.43 -14.02
CA LEU A 441 2.91 -19.69 -13.61
C LEU A 441 1.87 -20.71 -13.14
N LEU A 442 1.99 -21.93 -13.64
CA LEU A 442 1.24 -23.05 -13.12
C LEU A 442 1.93 -23.57 -11.85
N THR A 443 1.14 -23.82 -10.80
CA THR A 443 1.65 -24.38 -9.54
C THR A 443 0.74 -25.48 -9.02
N GLY A 444 1.33 -26.41 -8.27
CA GLY A 444 0.55 -27.45 -7.62
C GLY A 444 -0.25 -28.32 -8.60
N ALA A 445 -1.54 -28.49 -8.30
CA ALA A 445 -2.43 -29.33 -9.11
C ALA A 445 -2.60 -28.86 -10.56
N ASP A 446 -2.40 -27.58 -10.85
CA ASP A 446 -2.51 -27.02 -12.20
C ASP A 446 -1.47 -27.64 -13.15
N ILE A 447 -0.27 -27.99 -12.63
CA ILE A 447 0.78 -28.64 -13.41
C ILE A 447 0.31 -29.99 -13.96
N LEU A 448 -0.33 -30.78 -13.11
CA LEU A 448 -0.83 -32.10 -13.49
C LEU A 448 -2.04 -32.02 -14.42
N SER A 449 -2.92 -31.02 -14.21
CA SER A 449 -4.12 -30.83 -15.04
C SER A 449 -3.80 -30.37 -16.46
N GLU A 450 -2.77 -29.54 -16.65
CA GLU A 450 -2.41 -28.97 -17.96
C GLU A 450 -1.29 -29.76 -18.66
N GLY A 451 -0.28 -30.22 -17.91
CA GLY A 451 0.92 -30.88 -18.46
C GLY A 451 1.02 -32.41 -18.20
N GLY A 452 0.15 -32.93 -17.35
CA GLY A 452 0.12 -34.35 -16.98
C GLY A 452 1.42 -34.82 -16.30
N ARG A 453 1.61 -36.14 -16.28
CA ARG A 453 2.80 -36.78 -15.67
C ARG A 453 4.13 -36.37 -16.34
N ARG A 454 4.09 -35.95 -17.60
CA ARG A 454 5.31 -35.50 -18.28
C ARG A 454 5.85 -34.19 -17.74
N ALA A 455 4.98 -33.33 -17.24
CA ALA A 455 5.34 -32.05 -16.67
C ALA A 455 5.82 -32.16 -15.21
N TRP A 456 5.55 -33.33 -14.58
CA TRP A 456 5.99 -33.61 -13.21
C TRP A 456 6.45 -35.06 -13.09
N PRO A 457 7.72 -35.35 -13.42
CA PRO A 457 8.25 -36.71 -13.47
C PRO A 457 8.68 -37.26 -12.09
N HIS A 458 8.14 -36.70 -11.00
CA HIS A 458 8.46 -37.13 -9.64
C HIS A 458 7.37 -38.03 -9.06
N ASP A 459 7.74 -38.90 -8.11
CA ASP A 459 6.83 -39.87 -7.47
C ASP A 459 5.87 -39.20 -6.47
N ARG A 460 6.20 -37.99 -6.00
CA ARG A 460 5.32 -37.15 -5.16
C ARG A 460 4.46 -36.21 -5.99
N ALA A 461 3.38 -35.72 -5.44
CA ALA A 461 2.63 -34.60 -6.02
C ALA A 461 3.42 -33.28 -5.88
N PRO A 462 3.24 -32.32 -6.82
CA PRO A 462 3.82 -30.99 -6.67
C PRO A 462 3.18 -30.28 -5.48
N GLY A 463 3.99 -29.54 -4.72
CA GLY A 463 3.49 -28.70 -3.62
C GLY A 463 2.59 -27.57 -4.13
N ALA A 464 1.66 -27.07 -3.32
CA ALA A 464 0.66 -26.09 -3.73
C ALA A 464 1.24 -24.83 -4.41
N LEU A 465 2.41 -24.38 -3.97
CA LEU A 465 3.13 -23.21 -4.51
C LEU A 465 4.35 -23.60 -5.36
N GLU A 466 4.57 -24.89 -5.60
CA GLU A 466 5.69 -25.41 -6.38
C GLU A 466 5.36 -25.37 -7.88
N SER A 467 6.30 -24.89 -8.69
CA SER A 467 6.19 -24.88 -10.14
C SER A 467 6.46 -26.27 -10.74
N SER A 468 6.43 -26.39 -12.05
CA SER A 468 6.79 -27.62 -12.77
C SER A 468 8.29 -28.00 -12.67
N LEU A 469 9.10 -27.16 -12.06
CA LEU A 469 10.50 -27.42 -11.74
C LEU A 469 10.64 -27.57 -10.22
N ALA A 470 10.97 -28.77 -9.74
CA ALA A 470 11.04 -29.06 -8.29
C ALA A 470 12.06 -28.15 -7.59
N GLY A 471 11.68 -27.54 -6.45
CA GLY A 471 12.49 -26.55 -5.75
C GLY A 471 12.39 -25.11 -6.28
N PHE A 472 11.58 -24.93 -7.33
CA PHE A 472 11.29 -23.62 -7.92
C PHE A 472 9.83 -23.27 -7.61
N PHE A 473 9.61 -22.33 -6.71
CA PHE A 473 8.29 -21.97 -6.17
C PHE A 473 7.81 -20.64 -6.73
N ALA A 474 6.52 -20.37 -6.64
CA ALA A 474 5.95 -19.09 -7.02
C ALA A 474 4.92 -18.62 -6.00
N VAL A 475 4.89 -17.30 -5.71
CA VAL A 475 3.96 -16.68 -4.77
C VAL A 475 3.40 -15.37 -5.32
N GLY A 476 2.18 -15.02 -4.90
CA GLY A 476 1.52 -13.78 -5.28
C GLY A 476 1.02 -13.76 -6.72
N ASP A 477 0.96 -12.58 -7.27
CA ASP A 477 0.22 -12.26 -8.50
C ASP A 477 0.78 -12.92 -9.76
N VAL A 478 2.02 -13.39 -9.72
CA VAL A 478 2.66 -14.12 -10.85
C VAL A 478 2.02 -15.48 -11.10
N ARG A 479 1.33 -16.07 -10.08
CA ARG A 479 0.70 -17.38 -10.19
C ARG A 479 -0.66 -17.33 -10.90
N ARG A 480 -0.98 -18.36 -11.65
CA ARG A 480 -2.33 -18.61 -12.14
C ARG A 480 -3.29 -18.77 -10.97
N GLY A 481 -4.48 -18.17 -11.08
CA GLY A 481 -5.52 -18.28 -10.05
C GLY A 481 -5.23 -17.55 -8.73
N SER A 482 -4.11 -16.82 -8.60
CA SER A 482 -3.83 -16.05 -7.38
C SER A 482 -4.89 -14.98 -7.15
N VAL A 483 -5.27 -14.80 -5.88
CA VAL A 483 -6.10 -13.68 -5.47
C VAL A 483 -5.24 -12.43 -5.39
N LYS A 484 -5.48 -11.48 -6.28
CA LYS A 484 -4.67 -10.25 -6.41
C LYS A 484 -4.92 -9.29 -5.24
N ARG A 485 -4.35 -9.64 -4.08
CA ARG A 485 -4.43 -8.87 -2.82
C ARG A 485 -3.11 -8.97 -2.07
N VAL A 486 -2.73 -7.88 -1.40
CA VAL A 486 -1.52 -7.84 -0.57
C VAL A 486 -1.53 -8.94 0.49
N ALA A 487 -2.64 -9.12 1.22
CA ALA A 487 -2.75 -10.13 2.25
C ALA A 487 -2.62 -11.57 1.72
N SER A 488 -3.15 -11.85 0.51
CA SER A 488 -3.02 -13.16 -0.12
C SER A 488 -1.56 -13.44 -0.51
N ALA A 489 -0.88 -12.46 -1.12
CA ALA A 489 0.52 -12.58 -1.47
C ALA A 489 1.41 -12.78 -0.22
N VAL A 490 1.14 -12.06 0.87
CA VAL A 490 1.83 -12.23 2.16
C VAL A 490 1.59 -13.64 2.73
N GLY A 491 0.34 -14.12 2.70
CA GLY A 491 0.02 -15.47 3.15
C GLY A 491 0.75 -16.55 2.36
N GLU A 492 0.79 -16.44 1.02
CA GLU A 492 1.54 -17.36 0.17
C GLU A 492 3.04 -17.29 0.45
N GLY A 493 3.60 -16.08 0.62
CA GLY A 493 5.01 -15.88 0.97
C GLY A 493 5.41 -16.53 2.29
N SER A 494 4.52 -16.53 3.29
CA SER A 494 4.78 -17.20 4.56
C SER A 494 4.72 -18.73 4.43
N VAL A 495 3.72 -19.24 3.72
CA VAL A 495 3.48 -20.70 3.59
C VAL A 495 4.54 -21.39 2.74
N VAL A 496 5.09 -20.73 1.71
CA VAL A 496 6.08 -21.31 0.81
C VAL A 496 7.36 -21.75 1.51
N VAL A 497 7.73 -21.10 2.61
CA VAL A 497 8.98 -21.38 3.34
C VAL A 497 9.03 -22.81 3.87
N SER A 498 7.90 -23.34 4.34
CA SER A 498 7.82 -24.76 4.75
C SER A 498 8.15 -25.72 3.59
N ALA A 499 7.68 -25.42 2.37
CA ALA A 499 7.99 -26.24 1.19
C ALA A 499 9.45 -26.08 0.75
N VAL A 500 10.04 -24.90 0.93
CA VAL A 500 11.49 -24.66 0.71
C VAL A 500 12.32 -25.53 1.64
N HIS A 501 12.01 -25.53 2.94
CA HIS A 501 12.72 -26.40 3.91
C HIS A 501 12.65 -27.89 3.52
N GLN A 502 11.45 -28.36 3.13
CA GLN A 502 11.28 -29.75 2.70
C GLN A 502 12.15 -30.09 1.47
N HIS A 503 12.20 -29.18 0.49
CA HIS A 503 13.04 -29.36 -0.71
C HIS A 503 14.52 -29.38 -0.35
N LEU A 504 15.00 -28.43 0.43
CA LEU A 504 16.41 -28.35 0.84
C LEU A 504 16.86 -29.57 1.68
N ALA A 505 15.98 -30.08 2.53
CA ALA A 505 16.26 -31.30 3.29
C ALA A 505 16.39 -32.55 2.38
N ALA A 506 15.49 -32.68 1.40
CA ALA A 506 15.54 -33.79 0.43
C ALA A 506 16.75 -33.71 -0.52
N SER A 507 17.25 -32.51 -0.80
CA SER A 507 18.43 -32.33 -1.69
C SER A 507 19.77 -32.57 -0.98
N ARG A 508 19.78 -32.59 0.36
CA ARG A 508 20.97 -32.87 1.18
C ARG A 508 21.12 -34.37 1.53
N SER A 509 20.07 -35.17 1.34
CA SER A 509 20.04 -36.63 1.55
C SER A 509 20.33 -37.41 0.27
#